data_8f0fbb2c58ea175f01d4effc55d47ece
#
_entry.id   8f0fbb2c58ea175f01d4effc55d47ece
#
_cell.length_a   1.000
_cell.length_b   1.000
_cell.length_c   1.000
_cell.angle_alpha   90.00
_cell.angle_beta   90.00
_cell.angle_gamma   90.00
#
_symmetry.space_group_name_H-M   'P 1'
#
loop_
_entity.id
_entity.type
_entity.pdbx_description
1 polymer ?
#
loop_
_entity_poly.entity_id
_entity_poly.type
_entity_poly.pdbx_seq_one_letter_code
_entity_poly.pdbx_strand_id
1 'polypeptide(L)'
;MNAGAFGDSFGNHVASVTVQLNDGTKRIHRAADCGFAYRHSSISGLITDVMFKPAPAGDVTARPADFLARRKIFPPRTCGSVFKNPPEAPAGKLLEETGCKSLRVGGATVWQEHANVIVAGDGCTSSDILALARLMAARVRNRFGIVLESEIRGLVTGNGDAATTPPPHQ
;
A
#
# COMPACT_ATOMS: atom_id res chain seq x y z
N MET A 1 6.15 -6.04 1.01
CA MET A 1 4.70 -5.92 0.70
C MET A 1 4.35 -6.32 -0.74
N ASN A 2 5.20 -6.97 -1.46
CA ASN A 2 4.94 -7.41 -2.85
C ASN A 2 4.31 -6.30 -3.73
N ALA A 3 5.05 -5.21 -3.95
CA ALA A 3 4.60 -4.11 -4.79
C ALA A 3 4.23 -4.60 -6.20
N GLY A 4 3.17 -4.07 -6.76
CA GLY A 4 2.71 -4.44 -8.09
C GLY A 4 2.06 -3.27 -8.81
N ALA A 5 2.15 -3.29 -10.13
CA ALA A 5 1.53 -2.33 -11.03
C ALA A 5 1.29 -2.98 -12.40
N PHE A 6 0.29 -2.50 -13.13
CA PHE A 6 0.00 -2.92 -14.51
C PHE A 6 -0.19 -4.44 -14.70
N GLY A 7 -0.81 -5.10 -13.72
CA GLY A 7 -1.08 -6.54 -13.77
C GLY A 7 0.10 -7.44 -13.37
N ASP A 8 1.20 -6.85 -12.91
CA ASP A 8 2.39 -7.59 -12.49
C ASP A 8 2.76 -7.24 -11.03
N SER A 9 3.57 -8.08 -10.38
CA SER A 9 4.03 -7.87 -9.02
C SER A 9 5.49 -8.32 -8.84
N PHE A 10 6.14 -7.71 -7.86
CA PHE A 10 7.55 -7.95 -7.57
C PHE A 10 7.86 -9.44 -7.30
N GLY A 11 6.97 -10.13 -6.56
CA GLY A 11 7.11 -11.55 -6.24
C GLY A 11 7.18 -12.48 -7.45
N ASN A 12 6.60 -12.09 -8.60
CA ASN A 12 6.65 -12.89 -9.82
C ASN A 12 8.08 -13.01 -10.37
N HIS A 13 8.93 -12.03 -10.08
CA HIS A 13 10.30 -11.93 -10.57
C HIS A 13 11.35 -12.39 -9.54
N VAL A 14 10.95 -12.66 -8.30
CA VAL A 14 11.85 -13.10 -7.23
C VAL A 14 12.12 -14.60 -7.36
N ALA A 15 13.41 -14.98 -7.26
CA ALA A 15 13.84 -16.37 -7.13
C ALA A 15 14.00 -16.76 -5.65
N SER A 16 14.68 -15.92 -4.87
CA SER A 16 14.87 -16.11 -3.43
C SER A 16 15.07 -14.79 -2.69
N VAL A 17 14.86 -14.84 -1.38
CA VAL A 17 15.07 -13.71 -0.45
C VAL A 17 15.92 -14.17 0.71
N THR A 18 16.99 -13.43 1.03
CA THR A 18 17.78 -13.64 2.25
C THR A 18 17.25 -12.71 3.33
N VAL A 19 16.94 -13.28 4.48
CA VAL A 19 16.39 -12.57 5.65
C VAL A 19 17.32 -12.75 6.83
N GLN A 20 17.67 -11.67 7.50
CA GLN A 20 18.33 -11.68 8.78
C GLN A 20 17.27 -11.61 9.90
N LEU A 21 17.32 -12.59 10.80
CA LEU A 21 16.47 -12.64 11.98
C LEU A 21 17.04 -11.78 13.12
N ASN A 22 16.24 -11.56 14.18
CA ASN A 22 16.64 -10.73 15.32
C ASN A 22 17.86 -11.28 16.09
N ASP A 23 18.11 -12.59 16.00
CA ASP A 23 19.29 -13.26 16.57
C ASP A 23 20.55 -13.14 15.70
N GLY A 24 20.48 -12.40 14.59
CA GLY A 24 21.57 -12.25 13.62
C GLY A 24 21.66 -13.37 12.59
N THR A 25 20.93 -14.47 12.76
CA THR A 25 20.92 -15.60 11.81
C THR A 25 20.36 -15.18 10.46
N LYS A 26 21.02 -15.60 9.37
CA LYS A 26 20.51 -15.39 8.00
C LYS A 26 19.83 -16.66 7.49
N ARG A 27 18.67 -16.49 6.87
CA ARG A 27 17.92 -17.56 6.20
C ARG A 27 17.58 -17.18 4.76
N ILE A 28 17.70 -18.16 3.86
CA ILE A 28 17.30 -17.99 2.47
C ILE A 28 15.94 -18.66 2.29
N HIS A 29 14.97 -17.88 1.84
CA HIS A 29 13.64 -18.35 1.48
C HIS A 29 13.49 -18.39 -0.05
N ARG A 30 12.99 -19.49 -0.59
CA ARG A 30 12.58 -19.53 -2.01
C ARG A 30 11.35 -18.66 -2.20
N ALA A 31 11.13 -18.14 -3.40
CA ALA A 31 9.95 -17.32 -3.69
C ALA A 31 8.62 -18.00 -3.31
N ALA A 32 8.52 -19.33 -3.50
CA ALA A 32 7.34 -20.12 -3.12
C ALA A 32 7.05 -20.08 -1.60
N ASP A 33 8.08 -19.92 -0.78
CA ASP A 33 7.97 -19.93 0.68
C ASP A 33 7.74 -18.53 1.26
N CYS A 34 7.77 -17.48 0.40
CA CYS A 34 7.64 -16.09 0.81
C CYS A 34 6.17 -15.63 0.96
N GLY A 35 5.18 -16.46 0.64
CA GLY A 35 3.76 -16.13 0.75
C GLY A 35 3.37 -14.86 0.01
N PHE A 36 3.92 -14.62 -1.18
CA PHE A 36 3.60 -13.44 -1.97
C PHE A 36 2.12 -13.44 -2.41
N ALA A 37 1.41 -12.38 -2.03
CA ALA A 37 0.03 -12.14 -2.44
C ALA A 37 -0.16 -10.63 -2.71
N TYR A 38 -1.37 -10.19 -3.01
CA TYR A 38 -1.68 -8.78 -3.23
C TYR A 38 -1.32 -7.96 -1.99
N ARG A 39 -0.34 -7.06 -2.12
CA ARG A 39 0.19 -6.19 -1.04
C ARG A 39 0.62 -6.96 0.22
N HIS A 40 1.05 -8.19 0.04
CA HIS A 40 1.41 -9.09 1.14
C HIS A 40 2.67 -9.93 0.84
N SER A 41 3.40 -10.26 1.92
CA SER A 41 4.36 -11.36 1.98
C SER A 41 4.43 -11.86 3.41
N SER A 42 4.69 -13.14 3.61
CA SER A 42 4.87 -13.77 4.93
C SER A 42 6.29 -13.61 5.50
N ILE A 43 7.15 -12.86 4.81
CA ILE A 43 8.54 -12.64 5.23
C ILE A 43 8.55 -11.83 6.52
N SER A 44 9.22 -12.36 7.56
CA SER A 44 9.48 -11.70 8.84
C SER A 44 11.00 -11.57 9.04
N GLY A 45 11.46 -10.39 9.48
CA GLY A 45 12.85 -10.05 9.66
C GLY A 45 13.35 -9.00 8.66
N LEU A 46 14.66 -8.72 8.69
CA LEU A 46 15.30 -7.77 7.81
C LEU A 46 15.70 -8.44 6.50
N ILE A 47 15.12 -8.01 5.39
CA ILE A 47 15.55 -8.46 4.06
C ILE A 47 16.91 -7.84 3.76
N THR A 48 17.95 -8.68 3.58
CA THR A 48 19.30 -8.23 3.25
C THR A 48 19.63 -8.37 1.77
N ASP A 49 19.06 -9.40 1.12
CA ASP A 49 19.34 -9.68 -0.30
C ASP A 49 18.09 -10.22 -1.00
N VAL A 50 17.96 -9.92 -2.27
CA VAL A 50 16.92 -10.46 -3.14
C VAL A 50 17.57 -10.93 -4.44
N MET A 51 17.36 -12.20 -4.78
CA MET A 51 17.77 -12.76 -6.07
C MET A 51 16.57 -12.75 -7.02
N PHE A 52 16.76 -12.16 -8.18
CA PHE A 52 15.73 -12.15 -9.23
C PHE A 52 15.92 -13.32 -10.20
N LYS A 53 14.81 -13.76 -10.77
CA LYS A 53 14.83 -14.69 -11.91
C LYS A 53 15.40 -13.97 -13.13
N PRO A 54 16.21 -14.64 -13.95
CA PRO A 54 16.61 -14.06 -15.23
C PRO A 54 15.35 -13.74 -16.05
N ALA A 55 15.28 -12.53 -16.58
CA ALA A 55 14.26 -12.18 -17.56
C ALA A 55 14.72 -12.57 -18.96
N PRO A 56 13.80 -13.02 -19.85
CA PRO A 56 14.14 -13.17 -21.26
C PRO A 56 14.65 -11.83 -21.82
N ALA A 57 15.67 -11.91 -22.64
CA ALA A 57 16.12 -10.73 -23.38
C ALA A 57 14.97 -10.21 -24.24
N GLY A 58 14.45 -9.04 -23.92
CA GLY A 58 13.38 -8.35 -24.64
C GLY A 58 13.75 -6.89 -24.84
N ASP A 59 13.08 -6.22 -25.76
CA ASP A 59 13.22 -4.78 -25.92
C ASP A 59 12.67 -4.08 -24.66
N VAL A 60 13.60 -3.67 -23.79
CA VAL A 60 13.28 -2.94 -22.56
C VAL A 60 13.14 -1.43 -22.80
N THR A 61 13.38 -0.95 -24.01
CA THR A 61 13.43 0.49 -24.32
C THR A 61 12.05 1.10 -24.57
N ALA A 62 11.12 0.34 -25.14
CA ALA A 62 9.78 0.83 -25.48
C ALA A 62 8.80 0.85 -24.29
N ARG A 63 8.97 -0.04 -23.32
CA ARG A 63 8.03 -0.19 -22.18
C ARG A 63 8.05 0.94 -21.15
N PRO A 64 9.20 1.53 -20.76
CA PRO A 64 9.22 2.57 -19.72
C PRO A 64 8.43 3.81 -20.10
N ALA A 65 8.48 4.25 -21.34
CA ALA A 65 7.79 5.46 -21.80
C ALA A 65 6.26 5.33 -21.74
N ASP A 66 5.72 4.18 -22.17
CA ASP A 66 4.28 3.90 -22.10
C ASP A 66 3.76 3.81 -20.66
N PHE A 67 4.55 3.22 -19.77
CA PHE A 67 4.20 3.14 -18.35
C PHE A 67 4.26 4.50 -17.67
N LEU A 68 5.26 5.32 -17.99
CA LEU A 68 5.39 6.68 -17.47
C LEU A 68 4.25 7.57 -17.94
N ALA A 69 3.82 7.46 -19.21
CA ALA A 69 2.70 8.21 -19.77
C ALA A 69 1.35 7.87 -19.09
N ARG A 70 1.19 6.62 -18.64
CA ARG A 70 -0.03 6.16 -17.93
C ARG A 70 0.00 6.45 -16.44
N ARG A 71 1.15 6.78 -15.87
CA ARG A 71 1.29 6.97 -14.43
C ARG A 71 0.75 8.34 -14.03
N LYS A 72 -0.25 8.35 -13.15
CA LYS A 72 -0.67 9.60 -12.51
C LYS A 72 0.47 10.17 -11.69
N ILE A 73 0.76 11.45 -11.90
CA ILE A 73 1.69 12.20 -11.07
C ILE A 73 0.95 12.56 -9.80
N PHE A 74 1.36 11.97 -8.69
CA PHE A 74 0.79 12.30 -7.38
C PHE A 74 1.31 13.67 -6.90
N PRO A 75 0.50 14.44 -6.15
CA PRO A 75 0.97 15.67 -5.54
C PRO A 75 2.08 15.39 -4.51
N PRO A 76 2.91 16.39 -4.16
CA PRO A 76 3.87 16.24 -3.08
C PRO A 76 3.15 15.99 -1.74
N ARG A 77 3.86 15.43 -0.76
CA ARG A 77 3.37 15.19 0.61
C ARG A 77 2.18 14.23 0.68
N THR A 78 2.23 13.15 -0.10
CA THR A 78 1.33 12.01 -0.04
C THR A 78 2.12 10.70 -0.06
N CYS A 79 1.53 9.65 0.50
CA CYS A 79 2.08 8.28 0.45
C CYS A 79 1.39 7.40 -0.61
N GLY A 80 0.56 7.99 -1.49
CA GLY A 80 -0.23 7.25 -2.47
C GLY A 80 -1.54 6.72 -1.89
N SER A 81 -1.95 5.52 -2.32
CA SER A 81 -3.21 4.92 -1.88
C SER A 81 -3.26 4.66 -0.38
N VAL A 82 -4.34 5.11 0.26
CA VAL A 82 -4.59 4.91 1.70
C VAL A 82 -5.08 3.50 1.98
N PHE A 83 -5.99 2.99 1.13
CA PHE A 83 -6.62 1.69 1.29
C PHE A 83 -6.29 0.76 0.13
N LYS A 84 -6.21 -0.54 0.43
CA LYS A 84 -6.16 -1.61 -0.56
C LYS A 84 -7.49 -1.67 -1.32
N ASN A 85 -7.46 -2.18 -2.54
CA ASN A 85 -8.70 -2.47 -3.25
C ASN A 85 -9.35 -3.72 -2.69
N PRO A 86 -10.58 -3.64 -2.16
CA PRO A 86 -11.34 -4.83 -1.78
C PRO A 86 -11.80 -5.60 -3.04
N PRO A 87 -12.20 -6.88 -2.88
CA PRO A 87 -12.62 -7.71 -4.01
C PRO A 87 -13.82 -7.15 -4.78
N GLU A 88 -14.71 -6.43 -4.09
CA GLU A 88 -16.00 -5.96 -4.62
C GLU A 88 -15.83 -4.83 -5.64
N ALA A 89 -14.91 -3.88 -5.38
CA ALA A 89 -14.65 -2.76 -6.28
C ALA A 89 -13.38 -2.00 -5.90
N PRO A 90 -12.78 -1.21 -6.82
CA PRO A 90 -11.66 -0.34 -6.48
C PRO A 90 -12.00 0.63 -5.34
N ALA A 91 -11.15 0.69 -4.30
CA ALA A 91 -11.36 1.56 -3.13
C ALA A 91 -11.58 3.02 -3.51
N GLY A 92 -10.85 3.52 -4.53
CA GLY A 92 -11.01 4.89 -5.02
C GLY A 92 -12.42 5.18 -5.53
N LYS A 93 -13.06 4.21 -6.22
CA LYS A 93 -14.45 4.33 -6.69
C LYS A 93 -15.43 4.37 -5.52
N LEU A 94 -15.32 3.44 -4.58
CA LEU A 94 -16.18 3.40 -3.39
C LEU A 94 -16.10 4.72 -2.58
N LEU A 95 -14.90 5.24 -2.41
CA LEU A 95 -14.65 6.50 -1.71
C LEU A 95 -15.23 7.71 -2.46
N GLU A 96 -15.14 7.73 -3.79
CA GLU A 96 -15.72 8.79 -4.61
C GLU A 96 -17.24 8.80 -4.54
N GLU A 97 -17.88 7.64 -4.66
CA GLU A 97 -19.33 7.48 -4.56
C GLU A 97 -19.88 7.84 -3.17
N THR A 98 -19.04 7.81 -2.12
CA THR A 98 -19.41 8.26 -0.76
C THR A 98 -19.09 9.73 -0.50
N GLY A 99 -18.67 10.49 -1.52
CA GLY A 99 -18.37 11.92 -1.43
C GLY A 99 -17.10 12.22 -0.62
N CYS A 100 -16.14 11.29 -0.57
CA CYS A 100 -14.92 11.50 0.22
C CYS A 100 -14.00 12.59 -0.33
N LYS A 101 -14.05 12.94 -1.61
CA LYS A 101 -13.20 13.98 -2.21
C LYS A 101 -13.32 15.35 -1.54
N SER A 102 -14.47 15.67 -0.92
CA SER A 102 -14.68 16.94 -0.22
C SER A 102 -14.17 16.94 1.22
N LEU A 103 -13.64 15.81 1.72
CA LEU A 103 -13.26 15.69 3.11
C LEU A 103 -11.92 16.34 3.43
N ARG A 104 -11.90 16.96 4.61
CA ARG A 104 -10.72 17.55 5.23
C ARG A 104 -10.78 17.35 6.74
N VAL A 105 -9.65 17.09 7.38
CA VAL A 105 -9.48 17.10 8.84
C VAL A 105 -8.15 17.78 9.14
N GLY A 106 -8.20 18.87 9.88
CA GLY A 106 -7.00 19.66 10.16
C GLY A 106 -6.23 20.03 8.88
N GLY A 107 -4.96 19.63 8.81
CA GLY A 107 -4.11 19.83 7.63
C GLY A 107 -4.21 18.70 6.57
N ALA A 108 -4.96 17.62 6.84
CA ALA A 108 -5.12 16.52 5.91
C ALA A 108 -6.33 16.74 4.98
N THR A 109 -6.17 16.53 3.67
CA THR A 109 -7.24 16.64 2.67
C THR A 109 -7.25 15.46 1.73
N VAL A 110 -8.44 15.05 1.26
CA VAL A 110 -8.53 14.05 0.19
C VAL A 110 -8.21 14.72 -1.14
N TRP A 111 -7.36 14.06 -1.94
CA TRP A 111 -6.98 14.60 -3.25
C TRP A 111 -8.16 14.59 -4.23
N GLN A 112 -8.38 15.72 -4.92
CA GLN A 112 -9.54 15.89 -5.79
C GLN A 112 -9.53 14.95 -7.01
N GLU A 113 -8.35 14.60 -7.52
CA GLU A 113 -8.26 13.72 -8.69
C GLU A 113 -8.35 12.23 -8.33
N HIS A 114 -8.16 11.86 -7.04
CA HIS A 114 -8.21 10.46 -6.62
C HIS A 114 -8.65 10.30 -5.16
N ALA A 115 -9.87 9.83 -4.94
CA ALA A 115 -10.48 9.75 -3.62
C ALA A 115 -9.76 8.84 -2.61
N ASN A 116 -8.88 7.92 -3.06
CA ASN A 116 -8.08 7.04 -2.19
C ASN A 116 -6.69 7.62 -1.87
N VAL A 117 -6.51 8.92 -1.97
CA VAL A 117 -5.25 9.60 -1.71
C VAL A 117 -5.46 10.76 -0.75
N ILE A 118 -4.67 10.79 0.34
CA ILE A 118 -4.62 11.92 1.28
C ILE A 118 -3.37 12.74 0.99
N VAL A 119 -3.55 14.07 0.98
CA VAL A 119 -2.49 15.06 0.86
C VAL A 119 -2.33 15.77 2.20
N ALA A 120 -1.11 15.84 2.69
CA ALA A 120 -0.76 16.58 3.90
C ALA A 120 -0.41 18.04 3.55
N GLY A 121 -1.25 18.97 3.98
CA GLY A 121 -1.00 20.41 3.91
C GLY A 121 -0.02 20.90 4.99
N ASP A 122 0.20 22.20 5.07
CA ASP A 122 1.04 22.80 6.12
C ASP A 122 0.42 22.62 7.50
N GLY A 123 1.24 22.28 8.48
CA GLY A 123 0.80 21.99 9.85
C GLY A 123 0.03 20.68 10.01
N CYS A 124 -0.07 19.82 8.95
CA CYS A 124 -0.74 18.54 9.03
C CYS A 124 -0.04 17.62 10.03
N THR A 125 -0.81 17.02 10.93
CA THR A 125 -0.35 16.04 11.90
C THR A 125 -0.70 14.62 11.48
N SER A 126 -0.02 13.62 12.06
CA SER A 126 -0.40 12.21 11.87
C SER A 126 -1.81 11.92 12.39
N SER A 127 -2.25 12.61 13.43
CA SER A 127 -3.61 12.53 13.97
C SER A 127 -4.66 12.98 12.96
N ASP A 128 -4.38 14.03 12.18
CA ASP A 128 -5.28 14.51 11.12
C ASP A 128 -5.47 13.45 10.03
N ILE A 129 -4.35 12.84 9.60
CA ILE A 129 -4.37 11.77 8.58
C ILE A 129 -5.15 10.56 9.08
N LEU A 130 -4.91 10.14 10.33
CA LEU A 130 -5.64 9.03 10.97
C LEU A 130 -7.13 9.30 11.06
N ALA A 131 -7.51 10.49 11.52
CA ALA A 131 -8.91 10.88 11.66
C ALA A 131 -9.61 10.93 10.30
N LEU A 132 -8.95 11.50 9.28
CA LEU A 132 -9.48 11.55 7.92
C LEU A 132 -9.64 10.15 7.33
N ALA A 133 -8.66 9.27 7.46
CA ALA A 133 -8.74 7.89 6.98
C ALA A 133 -9.87 7.10 7.65
N ARG A 134 -10.06 7.25 8.97
CA ARG A 134 -11.19 6.65 9.70
C ARG A 134 -12.54 7.14 9.18
N LEU A 135 -12.67 8.44 8.94
CA LEU A 135 -13.89 9.04 8.39
C LEU A 135 -14.21 8.50 6.99
N MET A 136 -13.18 8.38 6.13
CA MET A 136 -13.30 7.80 4.80
C MET A 136 -13.76 6.34 4.86
N ALA A 137 -13.13 5.52 5.69
CA ALA A 137 -13.49 4.11 5.89
C ALA A 137 -14.91 3.95 6.44
N ALA A 138 -15.31 4.79 7.40
CA ALA A 138 -16.65 4.78 7.98
C ALA A 138 -17.73 5.10 6.94
N ARG A 139 -17.51 6.06 6.04
CA ARG A 139 -18.47 6.38 4.96
C ARG A 139 -18.70 5.19 4.04
N VAL A 140 -17.63 4.51 3.61
CA VAL A 140 -17.73 3.32 2.75
C VAL A 140 -18.46 2.19 3.48
N ARG A 141 -18.10 1.93 4.74
CA ARG A 141 -18.77 0.91 5.56
C ARG A 141 -20.27 1.19 5.73
N ASN A 142 -20.63 2.43 6.03
CA ASN A 142 -22.03 2.80 6.26
C ASN A 142 -22.88 2.68 4.99
N ARG A 143 -22.32 2.96 3.82
CA ARG A 143 -23.07 2.94 2.55
C ARG A 143 -23.10 1.57 1.89
N PHE A 144 -21.99 0.82 1.96
CA PHE A 144 -21.81 -0.42 1.19
C PHE A 144 -21.62 -1.66 2.07
N GLY A 145 -21.44 -1.52 3.40
CA GLY A 145 -21.10 -2.62 4.29
C GLY A 145 -19.66 -3.13 4.14
N ILE A 146 -18.85 -2.51 3.28
CA ILE A 146 -17.48 -2.94 2.96
C ILE A 146 -16.50 -2.35 3.97
N VAL A 147 -15.64 -3.20 4.53
CA VAL A 147 -14.55 -2.80 5.43
C VAL A 147 -13.28 -2.59 4.60
N LEU A 148 -12.81 -1.34 4.51
CA LEU A 148 -11.57 -1.01 3.81
C LEU A 148 -10.35 -1.36 4.67
N GLU A 149 -9.40 -2.09 4.11
CA GLU A 149 -8.11 -2.39 4.73
C GLU A 149 -7.07 -1.32 4.35
N SER A 150 -6.33 -0.80 5.35
CA SER A 150 -5.26 0.17 5.09
C SER A 150 -4.11 -0.45 4.29
N GLU A 151 -3.62 0.26 3.27
CA GLU A 151 -2.36 -0.07 2.58
C GLU A 151 -1.15 0.54 3.32
N ILE A 152 -1.38 1.57 4.15
CA ILE A 152 -0.34 2.25 4.93
C ILE A 152 -0.11 1.47 6.23
N ARG A 153 1.12 1.01 6.45
CA ARG A 153 1.50 0.33 7.70
C ARG A 153 1.48 1.31 8.87
N GLY A 154 0.95 0.85 10.01
CA GLY A 154 0.80 1.67 11.21
C GLY A 154 -0.41 2.61 11.21
N LEU A 155 -1.17 2.68 10.12
CA LEU A 155 -2.43 3.40 10.06
C LEU A 155 -3.56 2.49 10.57
N VAL A 156 -3.94 2.64 11.83
CA VAL A 156 -5.05 1.87 12.43
C VAL A 156 -6.35 2.62 12.22
N THR A 157 -7.23 2.10 11.38
CA THR A 157 -8.53 2.73 11.03
C THR A 157 -9.67 2.39 11.98
N GLY A 158 -9.41 1.59 13.03
CA GLY A 158 -10.40 1.27 14.08
C GLY A 158 -11.31 0.08 13.78
N ASN A 159 -11.10 -0.62 12.67
CA ASN A 159 -11.91 -1.77 12.25
C ASN A 159 -11.18 -3.12 12.41
N GLY A 160 -10.50 -3.33 13.54
CA GLY A 160 -9.99 -4.68 13.86
C GLY A 160 -8.64 -5.05 13.26
N ASP A 161 -7.87 -4.12 12.70
CA ASP A 161 -6.49 -4.37 12.27
C ASP A 161 -5.54 -4.49 13.48
N ALA A 162 -5.78 -5.52 14.31
CA ALA A 162 -4.95 -5.85 15.48
C ALA A 162 -3.67 -6.60 15.09
N ALA A 163 -3.17 -6.49 13.86
CA ALA A 163 -2.12 -7.38 13.39
C ALA A 163 -0.95 -6.70 12.67
N THR A 164 -0.51 -5.49 13.06
CA THR A 164 0.83 -5.00 12.66
C THR A 164 1.35 -3.90 13.58
N THR A 165 1.26 -4.08 14.88
CA THR A 165 2.11 -3.29 15.78
C THR A 165 3.49 -3.93 15.73
N PRO A 166 4.55 -3.25 15.27
CA PRO A 166 5.90 -3.75 15.48
C PRO A 166 6.13 -3.85 16.99
N PRO A 167 6.85 -4.88 17.48
CA PRO A 167 7.19 -4.97 18.90
C PRO A 167 7.93 -3.69 19.34
N PRO A 168 7.73 -3.23 20.59
CA PRO A 168 8.46 -2.08 21.11
C PRO A 168 9.96 -2.38 21.05
N HIS A 169 10.72 -1.41 20.55
CA HIS A 169 12.17 -1.44 20.59
C HIS A 169 12.60 -1.47 22.07
N GLN A 170 13.14 -2.59 22.52
CA GLN A 170 13.98 -2.68 23.71
C GLN A 170 15.44 -2.57 23.29
#